data_72fcc37065369591083e35ef70bf369f
#
_entry.id   72fcc37065369591083e35ef70bf369f
#
_cell.length_a   1.000
_cell.length_b   1.000
_cell.length_c   1.000
_cell.angle_alpha   90.00
_cell.angle_beta   90.00
_cell.angle_gamma   90.00
#
_symmetry.space_group_name_H-M   'P 1'
#
loop_
_entity.id
_entity.type
_entity.pdbx_description
1 polymer ?
#
loop_
_entity_poly.entity_id
_entity_poly.type
_entity_poly.pdbx_seq_one_letter_code
_entity_poly.pdbx_strand_id
1 'polypeptide(L)'
;MELSIFNCGLQSCERGYTWGPGVRDHYLIHYVVDGKGTYTVNNTVYELRAGDIFLAKPSQLITYSADKEEPWEYYWVGFNGA
;
A
#
# COMPACT_ATOMS: atom_id res chain seq x y z
N MET A 1 24.34 0.71 -5.56
CA MET A 1 22.96 0.18 -5.63
C MET A 1 22.25 0.80 -6.79
N GLU A 2 21.63 0.00 -7.60
CA GLU A 2 20.74 0.50 -8.65
C GLU A 2 19.30 0.36 -8.19
N LEU A 3 18.49 1.33 -8.54
CA LEU A 3 17.06 1.34 -8.26
C LEU A 3 16.32 1.32 -9.59
N SER A 4 15.50 0.30 -9.79
CA SER A 4 14.66 0.19 -10.97
C SER A 4 13.22 0.42 -10.59
N ILE A 5 12.58 1.39 -11.23
CA ILE A 5 11.16 1.67 -11.04
C ILE A 5 10.38 0.87 -12.07
N PHE A 6 9.50 -0.03 -11.61
CA PHE A 6 8.67 -0.84 -12.48
C PHE A 6 7.47 -0.05 -13.00
N ASN A 7 6.77 0.60 -12.09
CA ASN A 7 5.55 1.32 -12.40
C ASN A 7 5.20 2.26 -11.27
N CYS A 8 4.27 3.14 -11.55
CA CYS A 8 3.71 4.05 -10.54
C CYS A 8 2.32 4.48 -10.99
N GLY A 9 1.55 5.00 -10.06
CA GLY A 9 0.21 5.46 -10.36
C GLY A 9 -0.48 6.11 -9.19
N LEU A 10 -1.69 6.57 -9.45
CA LEU A 10 -2.62 7.11 -8.46
C LEU A 10 -3.87 6.24 -8.52
N GLN A 11 -4.31 5.77 -7.36
CA GLN A 11 -5.52 4.96 -7.28
C GLN A 11 -6.47 5.51 -6.24
N SER A 12 -7.71 5.76 -6.66
CA SER A 12 -8.83 6.04 -5.77
C SER A 12 -9.55 4.73 -5.51
N CYS A 13 -9.52 4.27 -4.27
CA CYS A 13 -10.10 2.98 -3.93
C CYS A 13 -11.58 3.09 -3.64
N GLU A 14 -12.32 2.05 -3.96
CA GLU A 14 -13.71 1.92 -3.55
C GLU A 14 -13.79 1.60 -2.05
N ARG A 15 -14.96 1.82 -1.48
CA ARG A 15 -15.22 1.51 -0.07
C ARG A 15 -14.92 0.05 0.22
N GLY A 16 -14.09 -0.19 1.22
CA GLY A 16 -13.72 -1.54 1.64
C GLY A 16 -12.84 -2.30 0.67
N TYR A 17 -12.35 -1.65 -0.40
CA TYR A 17 -11.43 -2.32 -1.32
C TYR A 17 -10.27 -2.92 -0.55
N THR A 18 -10.01 -4.20 -0.78
CA THR A 18 -8.97 -4.94 -0.06
C THR A 18 -8.05 -5.63 -1.05
N TRP A 19 -6.75 -5.46 -0.84
CA TRP A 19 -5.74 -6.27 -1.51
C TRP A 19 -5.11 -7.21 -0.49
N GLY A 20 -5.06 -8.48 -0.84
CA GLY A 20 -4.49 -9.51 0.01
C GLY A 20 -5.54 -10.31 0.78
N PRO A 21 -5.09 -11.23 1.67
CA PRO A 21 -3.69 -11.46 1.99
C PRO A 21 -2.89 -11.98 0.79
N GLY A 22 -1.66 -11.51 0.65
CA GLY A 22 -0.81 -11.90 -0.47
C GLY A 22 0.61 -11.43 -0.30
N VAL A 23 1.45 -11.86 -1.23
CA VAL A 23 2.88 -11.55 -1.26
C VAL A 23 3.20 -10.83 -2.56
N ARG A 24 3.98 -9.76 -2.46
CA ARG A 24 4.49 -9.05 -3.63
C ARG A 24 5.88 -9.56 -3.99
N ASP A 25 6.26 -9.41 -5.23
CA ASP A 25 7.59 -9.79 -5.72
C ASP A 25 8.54 -8.60 -5.88
N HIS A 26 8.09 -7.41 -5.49
CA HIS A 26 8.87 -6.18 -5.54
C HIS A 26 8.41 -5.25 -4.43
N TYR A 27 9.16 -4.16 -4.22
CA TYR A 27 8.79 -3.14 -3.24
C TYR A 27 7.69 -2.26 -3.78
N LEU A 28 6.76 -1.88 -2.91
CA LEU A 28 5.71 -0.91 -3.22
C LEU A 28 5.64 0.12 -2.10
N ILE A 29 5.82 1.39 -2.45
CA ILE A 29 5.57 2.49 -1.53
C ILE A 29 4.22 3.09 -1.89
N HIS A 30 3.39 3.31 -0.86
CA HIS A 30 2.09 3.95 -0.99
C HIS A 30 2.09 5.21 -0.15
N TYR A 31 1.72 6.33 -0.77
CA TYR A 31 1.51 7.59 -0.06
C TYR A 31 0.04 7.94 -0.09
N VAL A 32 -0.59 7.95 1.08
CA VAL A 32 -2.03 8.23 1.20
C VAL A 32 -2.25 9.73 1.07
N VAL A 33 -3.00 10.15 0.06
CA VAL A 33 -3.26 11.57 -0.20
C VAL A 33 -4.63 12.00 0.30
N ASP A 34 -5.56 11.07 0.47
CA ASP A 34 -6.90 11.35 0.97
C ASP A 34 -7.49 10.08 1.58
N GLY A 35 -8.45 10.25 2.51
CA GLY A 35 -9.13 9.13 3.14
C GLY A 35 -8.27 8.36 4.12
N LYS A 36 -8.66 7.14 4.41
CA LYS A 36 -7.98 6.28 5.38
C LYS A 36 -8.17 4.81 5.04
N GLY A 37 -7.40 3.97 5.72
CA GLY A 37 -7.47 2.53 5.58
C GLY A 37 -6.61 1.81 6.58
N THR A 38 -6.47 0.51 6.42
CA THR A 38 -5.65 -0.32 7.29
C THR A 38 -4.61 -1.08 6.49
N TYR A 39 -3.44 -1.27 7.09
CA TYR A 39 -2.35 -2.06 6.53
C TYR A 39 -1.93 -3.10 7.57
N THR A 40 -1.99 -4.37 7.21
CA THR A 40 -1.66 -5.46 8.11
C THR A 40 -0.42 -6.19 7.60
N VAL A 41 0.58 -6.29 8.45
CA VAL A 41 1.82 -7.02 8.19
C VAL A 41 2.33 -7.62 9.49
N ASN A 42 2.83 -8.85 9.45
CA ASN A 42 3.34 -9.56 10.64
C ASN A 42 2.35 -9.58 11.80
N ASN A 43 1.07 -9.79 11.50
CA ASN A 43 -0.03 -9.80 12.46
C ASN A 43 -0.26 -8.47 13.18
N THR A 44 0.32 -7.38 12.68
CA THR A 44 0.12 -6.04 13.22
C THR A 44 -0.73 -5.24 12.25
N VAL A 45 -1.76 -4.57 12.76
CA VAL A 45 -2.65 -3.74 11.98
C VAL A 45 -2.30 -2.28 12.24
N TYR A 46 -2.02 -1.55 11.17
CA TYR A 46 -1.76 -0.12 11.21
C TYR A 46 -2.95 0.62 10.61
N GLU A 47 -3.47 1.60 11.32
CA GLU A 47 -4.48 2.51 10.79
C GLU A 47 -3.77 3.71 10.20
N LEU A 48 -4.00 3.97 8.91
CA LEU A 48 -3.31 5.01 8.15
C LEU A 48 -4.30 5.96 7.52
N ARG A 49 -3.89 7.21 7.38
CA ARG A 49 -4.73 8.27 6.82
C ARG A 49 -3.88 9.18 5.92
N ALA A 50 -4.53 10.18 5.33
CA ALA A 50 -3.85 11.16 4.49
C ALA A 50 -2.59 11.70 5.16
N GLY A 51 -1.49 11.68 4.45
CA GLY A 51 -0.18 12.07 4.95
C GLY A 51 0.71 10.90 5.36
N ASP A 52 0.14 9.71 5.53
CA ASP A 52 0.90 8.53 5.92
C ASP A 52 1.47 7.80 4.71
N ILE A 53 2.54 7.07 4.95
CA ILE A 53 3.21 6.25 3.95
C ILE A 53 3.29 4.82 4.48
N PHE A 54 3.06 3.84 3.60
CA PHE A 54 3.35 2.46 3.95
C PHE A 54 4.15 1.76 2.85
N LEU A 55 5.05 0.88 3.28
CA LEU A 55 5.95 0.14 2.41
C LEU A 55 5.60 -1.34 2.44
N ALA A 56 5.28 -1.89 1.29
CA ALA A 56 5.14 -3.33 1.11
C ALA A 56 6.47 -3.88 0.59
N LYS A 57 7.05 -4.81 1.35
CA LYS A 57 8.33 -5.45 0.99
C LYS A 57 8.07 -6.79 0.30
N PRO A 58 8.97 -7.21 -0.62
CA PRO A 58 8.85 -8.54 -1.20
C PRO A 58 8.90 -9.61 -0.12
N SER A 59 8.20 -10.71 -0.36
CA SER A 59 8.17 -11.89 0.51
C SER A 59 7.47 -11.72 1.86
N GLN A 60 6.85 -10.58 2.12
CA GLN A 60 6.00 -10.41 3.30
C GLN A 60 4.54 -10.68 2.94
N LEU A 61 3.85 -11.39 3.83
CA LEU A 61 2.40 -11.56 3.70
C LEU A 61 1.73 -10.31 4.24
N ILE A 62 1.00 -9.63 3.37
CA ILE A 62 0.38 -8.35 3.70
C ILE A 62 -1.07 -8.31 3.26
N THR A 63 -1.83 -7.43 3.91
CA THR A 63 -3.20 -7.09 3.52
C THR A 63 -3.38 -5.59 3.72
N TYR A 64 -3.99 -4.90 2.76
CA TYR A 64 -4.36 -3.52 2.98
C TYR A 64 -5.77 -3.26 2.45
N SER A 65 -6.53 -2.46 3.20
CA SER A 65 -7.95 -2.24 2.96
C SER A 65 -8.31 -0.78 3.08
N ALA A 66 -9.02 -0.26 2.11
CA ALA A 66 -9.61 1.06 2.18
C ALA A 66 -10.77 1.07 3.19
N ASP A 67 -10.93 2.16 3.92
CA ASP A 67 -12.02 2.32 4.86
C ASP A 67 -13.38 2.23 4.16
N LYS A 68 -14.39 1.78 4.87
CA LYS A 68 -15.73 1.60 4.30
C LYS A 68 -16.50 2.91 4.16
N GLU A 69 -16.11 3.94 4.88
CA GLU A 69 -16.76 5.25 4.84
C GLU A 69 -15.91 6.30 4.14
N GLU A 70 -14.61 6.29 4.40
CA GLU A 70 -13.66 7.25 3.83
C GLU A 70 -12.51 6.51 3.15
N PRO A 71 -12.77 5.81 2.03
CA PRO A 71 -11.75 5.02 1.36
C PRO A 71 -10.59 5.89 0.90
N TRP A 72 -9.40 5.34 1.04
CA TRP A 72 -8.21 6.08 0.70
C TRP A 72 -7.98 6.21 -0.79
N GLU A 73 -7.29 7.30 -1.14
CA GLU A 73 -6.67 7.52 -2.42
C GLU A 73 -5.17 7.60 -2.16
N TYR A 74 -4.38 6.91 -2.96
CA TYR A 74 -2.94 6.91 -2.76
C TYR A 74 -2.17 6.93 -4.06
N TYR A 75 -0.98 7.53 -4.01
CA TYR A 75 0.05 7.32 -5.02
C TYR A 75 0.85 6.08 -4.64
N TRP A 76 1.25 5.33 -5.65
CA TRP A 76 2.06 4.15 -5.44
C TRP A 76 3.22 4.10 -6.42
N VAL A 77 4.36 3.58 -5.96
CA VAL A 77 5.56 3.36 -6.77
C VAL A 77 6.04 1.95 -6.50
N GLY A 78 6.12 1.14 -7.56
CA GLY A 78 6.71 -0.19 -7.51
C GLY A 78 8.14 -0.13 -7.97
N PHE A 79 9.07 -0.71 -7.20
CA PHE A 79 10.48 -0.65 -7.52
C PHE A 79 11.21 -1.89 -7.01
N ASN A 80 12.42 -2.08 -7.53
CA ASN A 80 13.34 -3.10 -7.05
C ASN A 80 14.70 -2.48 -6.82
N GLY A 81 15.41 -2.95 -5.81
CA GLY A 81 16.76 -2.51 -5.51
C GLY A 81 17.75 -3.62 -5.74
N ALA A 82 18.89 -3.29 -6.29
CA ALA A 82 19.98 -4.23 -6.50
C ALA A 82 21.09 -4.04 -5.45
#